data_eadccbce3eece012ec2a449d1f43a4ef
#
_entry.id   eadccbce3eece012ec2a449d1f43a4ef
#
_cell.length_a   1.000
_cell.length_b   1.000
_cell.length_c   1.000
_cell.angle_alpha   90.00
_cell.angle_beta   90.00
_cell.angle_gamma   90.00
#
_symmetry.space_group_name_H-M   'P 1'
#
loop_
_entity.id
_entity.type
_entity.pdbx_description
1 polymer ?
#
loop_
_entity_poly.entity_id
_entity_poly.type
_entity_poly.pdbx_seq_one_letter_code
_entity_poly.pdbx_strand_id
1 'polypeptide(L)'
;MNKILRTGIYIVMGLTAVGIIVLCVVNICTNKQFWQFNIFNGITMLWTVGLSFIVTQSFSRYQRKADVLIKMLQELLDSISEYKTCQFSQNAKQEDILMQNRQIKQRIGFISQYAQKFGIKQELEFIDAKFKEYEETVSEHITDPSYLAQSYTVLARPIKLMQERIYQAILKI
;
A
#
# COMPACT_ATOMS: atom_id res chain seq x y z
N MET A 1 9.59 13.86 -8.38
CA MET A 1 9.91 14.40 -7.03
C MET A 1 8.68 15.14 -6.50
N ASN A 2 8.13 14.74 -5.35
CA ASN A 2 6.87 15.28 -4.81
C ASN A 2 7.02 16.78 -4.48
N LYS A 3 6.01 17.60 -4.85
CA LYS A 3 5.96 19.06 -4.59
C LYS A 3 6.31 19.41 -3.13
N ILE A 4 5.88 18.59 -2.19
CA ILE A 4 6.11 18.74 -0.75
C ILE A 4 7.58 18.46 -0.36
N LEU A 5 8.23 17.46 -0.98
CA LEU A 5 9.66 17.19 -0.75
C LEU A 5 10.50 18.38 -1.21
N ARG A 6 10.15 18.97 -2.37
CA ARG A 6 10.79 20.15 -2.92
C ARG A 6 10.63 21.36 -2.01
N THR A 7 9.41 21.60 -1.50
CA THR A 7 9.13 22.67 -0.55
C THR A 7 9.89 22.47 0.78
N GLY A 8 9.94 21.23 1.29
CA GLY A 8 10.71 20.90 2.51
C GLY A 8 12.21 21.17 2.37
N ILE A 9 12.80 20.82 1.21
CA ILE A 9 14.21 21.12 0.91
C ILE A 9 14.46 22.63 0.89
N TYR A 10 13.60 23.43 0.26
CA TYR A 10 13.75 24.89 0.24
C TYR A 10 13.62 25.52 1.61
N ILE A 11 12.73 25.02 2.47
CA ILE A 11 12.60 25.50 3.86
C ILE A 11 13.88 25.19 4.64
N VAL A 12 14.42 23.98 4.54
CA VAL A 12 15.67 23.60 5.22
C VAL A 12 16.85 24.44 4.71
N MET A 13 16.95 24.64 3.40
CA MET A 13 17.99 25.50 2.81
C MET A 13 17.85 26.95 3.29
N GLY A 14 16.63 27.48 3.38
CA GLY A 14 16.37 28.84 3.88
C GLY A 14 16.75 28.98 5.35
N LEU A 15 16.37 28.03 6.20
CA LEU A 15 16.73 28.02 7.62
C LEU A 15 18.24 27.90 7.84
N THR A 16 18.94 27.08 7.04
CA THR A 16 20.40 26.98 7.08
C THR A 16 21.08 28.30 6.68
N ALA A 17 20.59 28.96 5.63
CA ALA A 17 21.13 30.23 5.19
C ALA A 17 20.97 31.32 6.27
N VAL A 18 19.78 31.42 6.88
CA VAL A 18 19.52 32.34 7.98
C VAL A 18 20.40 32.02 9.18
N GLY A 19 20.53 30.75 9.55
CA GLY A 19 21.41 30.31 10.65
C GLY A 19 22.87 30.68 10.42
N ILE A 20 23.40 30.55 9.22
CA ILE A 20 24.76 30.94 8.84
C ILE A 20 24.93 32.47 9.02
N ILE A 21 23.97 33.27 8.51
CA ILE A 21 24.02 34.73 8.62
C ILE A 21 24.03 35.16 10.09
N VAL A 22 23.15 34.61 10.91
CA VAL A 22 23.08 34.90 12.35
C VAL A 22 24.40 34.54 13.04
N LEU A 23 24.97 33.37 12.77
CA LEU A 23 26.25 32.94 13.34
C LEU A 23 27.41 33.83 12.88
N CYS A 24 27.42 34.28 11.62
CA CYS A 24 28.43 35.23 11.15
C CYS A 24 28.32 36.60 11.87
N VAL A 25 27.10 37.12 12.01
CA VAL A 25 26.85 38.39 12.70
C VAL A 25 27.28 38.31 14.18
N VAL A 26 26.90 37.24 14.88
CA VAL A 26 27.27 37.00 16.26
C VAL A 26 28.80 36.87 16.42
N ASN A 27 29.48 36.16 15.53
CA ASN A 27 30.91 35.98 15.52
C ASN A 27 31.66 37.33 15.30
N ILE A 28 31.15 38.21 14.45
CA ILE A 28 31.70 39.53 14.19
C ILE A 28 31.50 40.46 15.41
N CYS A 29 30.32 40.40 16.06
CA CYS A 29 29.97 41.29 17.16
C CYS A 29 30.62 40.90 18.50
N THR A 30 30.90 39.62 18.75
CA THR A 30 31.33 39.18 20.09
C THR A 30 32.82 39.12 20.29
N ASN A 31 33.65 39.15 19.26
CA ASN A 31 35.14 39.16 19.29
C ASN A 31 35.79 38.40 20.47
N LYS A 32 35.05 37.42 21.06
CA LYS A 32 35.49 36.62 22.22
C LYS A 32 35.63 35.17 21.77
N GLN A 33 36.79 34.59 22.07
CA GLN A 33 37.14 33.16 21.92
C GLN A 33 36.15 32.17 22.58
N PHE A 34 35.02 32.64 23.11
CA PHE A 34 34.02 31.82 23.78
C PHE A 34 33.23 30.95 22.83
N TRP A 35 33.22 31.24 21.52
CA TRP A 35 32.52 30.49 20.52
C TRP A 35 33.48 29.60 19.71
N GLN A 36 34.09 28.61 20.36
CA GLN A 36 34.65 27.47 19.64
C GLN A 36 33.54 26.58 19.02
N PHE A 37 32.31 27.09 18.89
CA PHE A 37 31.30 26.47 18.09
C PHE A 37 31.71 26.67 16.64
N ASN A 38 32.40 25.67 16.10
CA ASN A 38 32.78 25.66 14.72
C ASN A 38 31.49 25.83 13.87
N ILE A 39 31.40 26.92 13.11
CA ILE A 39 30.25 27.21 12.22
C ILE A 39 29.86 25.96 11.43
N PHE A 40 30.85 25.15 11.07
CA PHE A 40 30.67 23.87 10.42
C PHE A 40 29.83 22.89 11.26
N ASN A 41 30.01 22.81 12.57
CA ASN A 41 29.22 21.95 13.44
C ASN A 41 27.75 22.39 13.52
N GLY A 42 27.50 23.70 13.56
CA GLY A 42 26.15 24.27 13.53
C GLY A 42 25.41 23.93 12.21
N ILE A 43 26.07 24.10 11.07
CA ILE A 43 25.56 23.76 9.77
C ILE A 43 25.26 22.25 9.68
N THR A 44 26.20 21.42 10.10
CA THR A 44 26.04 19.95 10.09
C THR A 44 24.86 19.51 10.93
N MET A 45 24.67 20.10 12.12
CA MET A 45 23.54 19.81 13.00
C MET A 45 22.20 20.18 12.34
N LEU A 46 22.10 21.36 11.74
CA LEU A 46 20.89 21.81 11.02
C LEU A 46 20.57 20.90 9.83
N TRP A 47 21.59 20.50 9.06
CA TRP A 47 21.41 19.56 7.96
C TRP A 47 20.95 18.19 8.44
N THR A 48 21.54 17.67 9.51
CA THR A 48 21.18 16.37 10.09
C THR A 48 19.72 16.36 10.55
N VAL A 49 19.28 17.41 11.27
CA VAL A 49 17.89 17.54 11.72
C VAL A 49 16.93 17.67 10.53
N GLY A 50 17.27 18.54 9.56
CA GLY A 50 16.45 18.75 8.38
C GLY A 50 16.30 17.50 7.52
N LEU A 51 17.38 16.78 7.26
CA LEU A 51 17.37 15.53 6.51
C LEU A 51 16.58 14.45 7.26
N SER A 52 16.80 14.31 8.58
CA SER A 52 16.07 13.37 9.42
C SER A 52 14.56 13.62 9.36
N PHE A 53 14.12 14.89 9.42
CA PHE A 53 12.72 15.25 9.31
C PHE A 53 12.13 14.87 7.93
N ILE A 54 12.83 15.17 6.83
CA ILE A 54 12.41 14.86 5.47
C ILE A 54 12.30 13.34 5.27
N VAL A 55 13.31 12.59 5.73
CA VAL A 55 13.33 11.12 5.64
C VAL A 55 12.19 10.52 6.45
N THR A 56 12.01 10.95 7.71
CA THR A 56 10.95 10.45 8.59
C THR A 56 9.55 10.73 7.98
N GLN A 57 9.33 11.93 7.46
CA GLN A 57 8.05 12.29 6.84
C GLN A 57 7.78 11.48 5.57
N SER A 58 8.81 11.26 4.74
CA SER A 58 8.69 10.47 3.51
C SER A 58 8.40 9.01 3.83
N PHE A 59 9.09 8.46 4.84
CA PHE A 59 8.91 7.10 5.31
C PHE A 59 7.51 6.88 5.91
N SER A 60 7.04 7.77 6.78
CA SER A 60 5.69 7.71 7.35
C SER A 60 4.59 7.74 6.30
N ARG A 61 4.78 8.51 5.21
CA ARG A 61 3.82 8.53 4.10
C ARG A 61 3.82 7.24 3.29
N TYR A 62 5.01 6.65 3.10
CA TYR A 62 5.11 5.35 2.43
C TYR A 62 4.42 4.28 3.26
N GLN A 63 4.72 4.21 4.57
CA GLN A 63 4.09 3.26 5.49
C GLN A 63 2.57 3.38 5.49
N ARG A 64 2.00 4.58 5.62
CA ARG A 64 0.54 4.77 5.58
C ARG A 64 -0.10 4.25 4.29
N LYS A 65 0.58 4.38 3.15
CA LYS A 65 0.08 3.84 1.87
C LYS A 65 0.20 2.33 1.82
N ALA A 66 1.27 1.78 2.38
CA ALA A 66 1.45 0.34 2.53
C ALA A 66 0.37 -0.24 3.43
N ASP A 67 0.09 0.36 4.59
CA ASP A 67 -0.95 -0.06 5.52
C ASP A 67 -2.34 -0.07 4.87
N VAL A 68 -2.67 0.98 4.09
CA VAL A 68 -3.93 1.04 3.34
C VAL A 68 -4.01 -0.08 2.31
N LEU A 69 -2.92 -0.36 1.60
CA LEU A 69 -2.89 -1.43 0.60
C LEU A 69 -3.00 -2.81 1.24
N ILE A 70 -2.31 -3.05 2.36
CA ILE A 70 -2.43 -4.27 3.15
C ILE A 70 -3.87 -4.48 3.60
N LYS A 71 -4.52 -3.43 4.10
CA LYS A 71 -5.93 -3.49 4.50
C LYS A 71 -6.84 -3.84 3.33
N MET A 72 -6.63 -3.24 2.14
CA MET A 72 -7.39 -3.58 0.94
C MET A 72 -7.19 -5.04 0.51
N LEU A 73 -5.98 -5.58 0.63
CA LEU A 73 -5.69 -6.99 0.35
C LEU A 73 -6.35 -7.92 1.37
N GLN A 74 -6.38 -7.55 2.65
CA GLN A 74 -7.11 -8.28 3.69
C GLN A 74 -8.61 -8.30 3.42
N GLU A 75 -9.19 -7.14 3.08
CA GLU A 75 -10.61 -7.05 2.70
C GLU A 75 -10.94 -7.86 1.45
N LEU A 76 -10.02 -7.97 0.48
CA LEU A 76 -10.16 -8.83 -0.69
C LEU A 76 -10.14 -10.32 -0.27
N LEU A 77 -9.22 -10.70 0.63
CA LEU A 77 -9.13 -12.05 1.18
C LEU A 77 -10.43 -12.46 1.90
N ASP A 78 -10.97 -11.58 2.72
CA ASP A 78 -12.22 -11.78 3.44
C ASP A 78 -13.39 -11.94 2.46
N SER A 79 -13.46 -11.07 1.42
CA SER A 79 -14.49 -11.15 0.38
C SER A 79 -14.44 -12.47 -0.41
N ILE A 80 -13.25 -12.98 -0.73
CA ILE A 80 -13.09 -14.26 -1.40
C ILE A 80 -13.52 -15.42 -0.47
N SER A 81 -13.23 -15.31 0.82
CA SER A 81 -13.62 -16.31 1.82
C SER A 81 -15.12 -16.34 2.04
N GLU A 82 -15.75 -15.16 2.13
CA GLU A 82 -17.19 -14.99 2.26
C GLU A 82 -17.93 -15.49 1.01
N TYR A 83 -17.41 -15.18 -0.17
CA TYR A 83 -17.92 -15.66 -1.44
C TYR A 83 -17.95 -17.20 -1.50
N LYS A 84 -16.87 -17.86 -1.08
CA LYS A 84 -16.81 -19.31 -0.97
C LYS A 84 -17.93 -19.84 -0.07
N THR A 85 -18.13 -19.22 1.10
CA THR A 85 -19.16 -19.66 2.05
C THR A 85 -20.57 -19.45 1.50
N CYS A 86 -20.84 -18.33 0.86
CA CYS A 86 -22.12 -18.01 0.25
C CYS A 86 -22.47 -18.99 -0.89
N GLN A 87 -21.53 -19.23 -1.79
CA GLN A 87 -21.72 -20.08 -2.97
C GLN A 87 -22.07 -21.53 -2.62
N PHE A 88 -21.45 -22.08 -1.59
CA PHE A 88 -21.69 -23.45 -1.15
C PHE A 88 -22.84 -23.57 -0.13
N SER A 89 -23.52 -22.48 0.17
CA SER A 89 -24.74 -22.49 0.97
C SER A 89 -25.89 -23.06 0.14
N GLN A 90 -26.68 -23.95 0.71
CA GLN A 90 -27.86 -24.49 0.06
C GLN A 90 -28.93 -23.44 -0.30
N ASN A 91 -28.84 -22.26 0.30
CA ASN A 91 -29.75 -21.14 0.11
C ASN A 91 -29.15 -19.97 -0.69
N ALA A 92 -28.02 -20.19 -1.38
CA ALA A 92 -27.37 -19.16 -2.17
C ALA A 92 -28.29 -18.65 -3.28
N LYS A 93 -28.61 -17.36 -3.26
CA LYS A 93 -29.37 -16.72 -4.34
C LYS A 93 -28.41 -16.29 -5.45
N GLN A 94 -28.83 -16.46 -6.69
CA GLN A 94 -28.05 -16.04 -7.84
C GLN A 94 -27.63 -14.56 -7.78
N GLU A 95 -28.53 -13.70 -7.31
CA GLU A 95 -28.27 -12.26 -7.16
C GLU A 95 -27.12 -11.97 -6.19
N ASP A 96 -27.05 -12.70 -5.07
CA ASP A 96 -26.00 -12.55 -4.06
C ASP A 96 -24.63 -12.96 -4.63
N ILE A 97 -24.58 -14.05 -5.39
CA ILE A 97 -23.36 -14.52 -6.07
C ILE A 97 -22.87 -13.49 -7.09
N LEU A 98 -23.77 -12.95 -7.92
CA LEU A 98 -23.44 -11.93 -8.93
C LEU A 98 -22.98 -10.61 -8.28
N MET A 99 -23.60 -10.23 -7.16
CA MET A 99 -23.21 -9.04 -6.42
C MET A 99 -21.82 -9.19 -5.83
N GLN A 100 -21.51 -10.33 -5.23
CA GLN A 100 -20.19 -10.60 -4.66
C GLN A 100 -19.10 -10.67 -5.74
N ASN A 101 -19.38 -11.28 -6.91
CA ASN A 101 -18.47 -11.25 -8.06
C ASN A 101 -18.11 -9.83 -8.45
N ARG A 102 -19.09 -8.95 -8.54
CA ARG A 102 -18.89 -7.55 -8.89
C ARG A 102 -18.03 -6.83 -7.84
N GLN A 103 -18.28 -7.08 -6.56
CA GLN A 103 -17.49 -6.48 -5.47
C GLN A 103 -16.03 -6.93 -5.52
N ILE A 104 -15.75 -8.21 -5.72
CA ILE A 104 -14.39 -8.74 -5.82
C ILE A 104 -13.66 -8.12 -7.02
N LYS A 105 -14.30 -8.06 -8.19
CA LYS A 105 -13.74 -7.39 -9.38
C LYS A 105 -13.38 -5.93 -9.13
N GLN A 106 -14.27 -5.18 -8.47
CA GLN A 106 -14.02 -3.79 -8.13
C GLN A 106 -12.82 -3.66 -7.18
N ARG A 107 -12.72 -4.51 -6.16
CA ARG A 107 -11.58 -4.52 -5.22
C ARG A 107 -10.26 -4.82 -5.93
N ILE A 108 -10.22 -5.83 -6.79
CA ILE A 108 -9.03 -6.16 -7.62
C ILE A 108 -8.66 -4.94 -8.47
N GLY A 109 -9.63 -4.29 -9.13
CA GLY A 109 -9.42 -3.10 -9.95
C GLY A 109 -8.85 -1.91 -9.15
N PHE A 110 -9.32 -1.67 -7.92
CA PHE A 110 -8.77 -0.63 -7.04
C PHE A 110 -7.34 -0.93 -6.62
N ILE A 111 -7.06 -2.17 -6.20
CA ILE A 111 -5.72 -2.58 -5.77
C ILE A 111 -4.72 -2.49 -6.93
N SER A 112 -5.15 -2.80 -8.17
CA SER A 112 -4.30 -2.77 -9.36
C SER A 112 -3.66 -1.40 -9.62
N GLN A 113 -4.34 -0.31 -9.26
CA GLN A 113 -3.83 1.06 -9.40
C GLN A 113 -2.58 1.31 -8.53
N TYR A 114 -2.42 0.55 -7.45
CA TYR A 114 -1.29 0.68 -6.51
C TYR A 114 -0.25 -0.44 -6.68
N ALA A 115 -0.62 -1.54 -7.32
CA ALA A 115 0.16 -2.77 -7.42
C ALA A 115 1.57 -2.55 -8.00
N GLN A 116 1.68 -1.76 -9.06
CA GLN A 116 2.97 -1.47 -9.70
C GLN A 116 3.92 -0.73 -8.75
N LYS A 117 3.39 0.20 -7.95
CA LYS A 117 4.18 1.03 -7.05
C LYS A 117 4.77 0.25 -5.88
N PHE A 118 4.11 -0.83 -5.46
CA PHE A 118 4.52 -1.68 -4.35
C PHE A 118 5.13 -3.01 -4.81
N GLY A 119 5.35 -3.19 -6.11
CA GLY A 119 6.01 -4.38 -6.65
C GLY A 119 5.17 -5.65 -6.63
N ILE A 120 3.84 -5.55 -6.42
CA ILE A 120 2.91 -6.69 -6.34
C ILE A 120 2.07 -6.89 -7.61
N LYS A 121 2.49 -6.32 -8.73
CA LYS A 121 1.74 -6.37 -9.99
C LYS A 121 1.52 -7.82 -10.47
N GLN A 122 2.56 -8.65 -10.41
CA GLN A 122 2.47 -10.05 -10.86
C GLN A 122 1.51 -10.88 -10.00
N GLU A 123 1.52 -10.65 -8.68
CA GLU A 123 0.61 -11.32 -7.75
C GLU A 123 -0.84 -10.96 -8.08
N LEU A 124 -1.10 -9.69 -8.36
CA LEU A 124 -2.44 -9.23 -8.64
C LEU A 124 -2.95 -9.70 -10.00
N GLU A 125 -2.10 -9.72 -11.03
CA GLU A 125 -2.42 -10.28 -12.35
C GLU A 125 -2.78 -11.77 -12.24
N PHE A 126 -2.06 -12.52 -11.39
CA PHE A 126 -2.38 -13.91 -11.12
C PHE A 126 -3.74 -14.07 -10.42
N ILE A 127 -4.02 -13.23 -9.40
CA ILE A 127 -5.29 -13.24 -8.67
C ILE A 127 -6.46 -12.93 -9.64
N ASP A 128 -6.33 -11.90 -10.48
CA ASP A 128 -7.35 -11.53 -11.46
C ASP A 128 -7.62 -12.64 -12.48
N ALA A 129 -6.56 -13.26 -12.99
CA ALA A 129 -6.68 -14.38 -13.92
C ALA A 129 -7.40 -15.60 -13.30
N LYS A 130 -7.04 -15.94 -12.06
CA LYS A 130 -7.68 -17.06 -11.34
C LYS A 130 -9.11 -16.74 -10.91
N PHE A 131 -9.39 -15.48 -10.61
CA PHE A 131 -10.75 -15.06 -10.32
C PHE A 131 -11.66 -15.14 -11.57
N LYS A 132 -11.16 -14.75 -12.74
CA LYS A 132 -11.91 -14.88 -14.01
C LYS A 132 -12.22 -16.34 -14.34
N GLU A 133 -11.22 -17.23 -14.26
CA GLU A 133 -11.39 -18.66 -14.45
C GLU A 133 -12.48 -19.23 -13.52
N TYR A 134 -12.43 -18.83 -12.26
CA TYR A 134 -13.40 -19.25 -11.26
C TYR A 134 -14.80 -18.70 -11.54
N GLU A 135 -14.90 -17.40 -11.85
CA GLU A 135 -16.17 -16.73 -12.16
C GLU A 135 -16.85 -17.33 -13.39
N GLU A 136 -16.10 -17.63 -14.46
CA GLU A 136 -16.62 -18.28 -15.66
C GLU A 136 -17.26 -19.61 -15.32
N THR A 137 -16.55 -20.48 -14.58
CA THR A 137 -17.05 -21.78 -14.16
C THR A 137 -18.32 -21.67 -13.30
N VAL A 138 -18.34 -20.70 -12.36
CA VAL A 138 -19.53 -20.51 -11.50
C VAL A 138 -20.70 -19.94 -12.27
N SER A 139 -20.44 -18.99 -13.17
CA SER A 139 -21.51 -18.36 -13.97
C SER A 139 -22.18 -19.32 -14.94
N GLU A 140 -21.44 -20.26 -15.51
CA GLU A 140 -21.98 -21.31 -16.38
C GLU A 140 -22.95 -22.25 -15.64
N HIS A 141 -22.73 -22.46 -14.34
CA HIS A 141 -23.48 -23.41 -13.51
C HIS A 141 -24.30 -22.76 -12.40
N ILE A 142 -24.52 -21.45 -12.48
CA ILE A 142 -25.15 -20.66 -11.40
C ILE A 142 -26.59 -21.11 -11.13
N THR A 143 -27.26 -21.73 -12.10
CA THR A 143 -28.62 -22.26 -12.00
C THR A 143 -28.68 -23.71 -11.51
N ASP A 144 -27.52 -24.36 -11.34
CA ASP A 144 -27.42 -25.74 -10.86
C ASP A 144 -26.68 -25.83 -9.51
N PRO A 145 -27.39 -25.63 -8.39
CA PRO A 145 -26.79 -25.73 -7.06
C PRO A 145 -26.18 -27.11 -6.77
N SER A 146 -26.72 -28.16 -7.40
CA SER A 146 -26.22 -29.53 -7.21
C SER A 146 -24.83 -29.70 -7.82
N TYR A 147 -24.62 -29.14 -9.01
CA TYR A 147 -23.31 -29.11 -9.65
C TYR A 147 -22.30 -28.35 -8.81
N LEU A 148 -22.65 -27.15 -8.33
CA LEU A 148 -21.76 -26.34 -7.51
C LEU A 148 -21.36 -27.06 -6.23
N ALA A 149 -22.29 -27.74 -5.57
CA ALA A 149 -22.00 -28.51 -4.35
C ALA A 149 -21.09 -29.72 -4.62
N GLN A 150 -21.31 -30.45 -5.72
CA GLN A 150 -20.49 -31.59 -6.11
C GLN A 150 -19.09 -31.17 -6.58
N SER A 151 -18.97 -30.01 -7.21
CA SER A 151 -17.72 -29.47 -7.74
C SER A 151 -16.90 -28.72 -6.69
N TYR A 152 -17.25 -28.82 -5.41
CA TYR A 152 -16.59 -28.11 -4.31
C TYR A 152 -15.06 -28.23 -4.33
N THR A 153 -14.53 -29.45 -4.52
CA THR A 153 -13.07 -29.71 -4.51
C THR A 153 -12.37 -29.02 -5.68
N VAL A 154 -13.02 -28.97 -6.86
CA VAL A 154 -12.48 -28.33 -8.05
C VAL A 154 -12.50 -26.82 -7.90
N LEU A 155 -13.62 -26.27 -7.41
CA LEU A 155 -13.83 -24.84 -7.23
C LEU A 155 -13.05 -24.28 -6.02
N ALA A 156 -12.78 -25.08 -5.00
CA ALA A 156 -11.99 -24.65 -3.85
C ALA A 156 -10.52 -24.43 -4.17
N ARG A 157 -9.97 -25.08 -5.20
CA ARG A 157 -8.56 -24.97 -5.60
C ARG A 157 -8.17 -23.57 -6.09
N PRO A 158 -8.88 -22.95 -7.06
CA PRO A 158 -8.62 -21.57 -7.48
C PRO A 158 -8.70 -20.57 -6.31
N ILE A 159 -9.70 -20.74 -5.44
CA ILE A 159 -9.86 -19.88 -4.24
C ILE A 159 -8.63 -19.97 -3.35
N LYS A 160 -8.17 -21.19 -3.04
CA LYS A 160 -6.98 -21.39 -2.22
C LYS A 160 -5.74 -20.75 -2.84
N LEU A 161 -5.55 -20.91 -4.14
CA LEU A 161 -4.43 -20.30 -4.87
C LEU A 161 -4.49 -18.77 -4.84
N MET A 162 -5.67 -18.16 -4.96
CA MET A 162 -5.85 -16.72 -4.82
C MET A 162 -5.50 -16.26 -3.40
N GLN A 163 -5.97 -16.95 -2.37
CA GLN A 163 -5.67 -16.63 -0.97
C GLN A 163 -4.17 -16.69 -0.69
N GLU A 164 -3.49 -17.76 -1.11
CA GLU A 164 -2.04 -17.91 -0.98
C GLU A 164 -1.28 -16.76 -1.67
N ARG A 165 -1.75 -16.36 -2.85
CA ARG A 165 -1.11 -15.28 -3.59
C ARG A 165 -1.35 -13.91 -2.95
N ILE A 166 -2.53 -13.68 -2.32
CA ILE A 166 -2.80 -12.48 -1.54
C ILE A 166 -1.85 -12.40 -0.33
N TYR A 167 -1.66 -13.50 0.41
CA TYR A 167 -0.69 -13.53 1.49
C TYR A 167 0.73 -13.22 1.03
N GLN A 168 1.16 -13.76 -0.12
CA GLN A 168 2.46 -13.42 -0.71
C GLN A 168 2.57 -11.94 -1.07
N ALA A 169 1.50 -11.34 -1.59
CA ALA A 169 1.46 -9.91 -1.88
C ALA A 169 1.59 -9.06 -0.61
N ILE A 170 0.90 -9.43 0.47
CA ILE A 170 1.00 -8.75 1.77
C ILE A 170 2.44 -8.82 2.35
N LEU A 171 3.10 -9.96 2.22
CA LEU A 171 4.47 -10.15 2.72
C LEU A 171 5.54 -9.38 1.92
N LYS A 172 5.23 -8.96 0.69
CA LYS A 172 6.14 -8.17 -0.16
C LYS A 172 6.07 -6.66 0.07
N ILE A 173 5.00 -6.15 0.67
CA ILE A 173 4.78 -4.74 0.97
C ILE A 173 5.50 -4.34 2.24
#